data_51eb577d5fbe5716821d90e99e3cf11e
#
_entry.id   51eb577d5fbe5716821d90e99e3cf11e
#
_cell.length_a   1.000
_cell.length_b   1.000
_cell.length_c   1.000
_cell.angle_alpha   90.00
_cell.angle_beta   90.00
_cell.angle_gamma   90.00
#
_symmetry.space_group_name_H-M   'P 1'
#
loop_
_entity.id
_entity.type
_entity.pdbx_description
1 polymer ?
#
loop_
_entity_poly.entity_id
_entity_poly.type
_entity_poly.pdbx_seq_one_letter_code
_entity_poly.pdbx_strand_id
1 'polypeptide(L)'
;MMHSRFLYLKFLSIWVHTFPFHDANDYMSLVSFLDACPSLETFALTTPMEPMEHESIIGDPSHLRRMPGHRHGKLKSMKVLGFNSAKSLIELTVHIIENAGSLESLSLDTTYYAVRCSDGISDTCSSMRERTRMEAPRALLAIQTHIQGKVPSTVKLDVLEPCSRCHAS
;
A
#
# COMPACT_ATOMS: atom_id res chain seq x y z
N MET A 1 17.18 16.11 -18.93
CA MET A 1 16.01 16.56 -18.16
C MET A 1 16.42 16.76 -16.72
N MET A 2 16.25 17.96 -16.20
CA MET A 2 16.47 18.21 -14.77
C MET A 2 15.33 17.51 -14.02
N HIS A 3 15.63 16.39 -13.38
CA HIS A 3 14.70 15.79 -12.43
C HIS A 3 14.61 16.76 -11.23
N SER A 4 13.50 17.42 -11.08
CA SER A 4 13.24 18.24 -9.90
C SER A 4 13.29 17.34 -8.68
N ARG A 5 14.26 17.56 -7.79
CA ARG A 5 14.39 16.80 -6.55
C ARG A 5 13.81 17.62 -5.40
N PHE A 6 12.99 16.96 -4.60
CA PHE A 6 12.42 17.55 -3.38
C PHE A 6 13.32 17.22 -2.18
N LEU A 7 14.46 17.91 -2.10
CA LEU A 7 15.56 17.56 -1.17
C LEU A 7 15.17 17.60 0.31
N TYR A 8 14.17 18.41 0.67
CA TYR A 8 13.75 18.62 2.06
C TYR A 8 12.38 18.04 2.39
N LEU A 9 11.74 17.37 1.44
CA LEU A 9 10.43 16.76 1.65
C LEU A 9 10.54 15.58 2.60
N LYS A 10 9.84 15.64 3.72
CA LYS A 10 9.83 14.58 4.75
C LYS A 10 8.55 13.74 4.73
N PHE A 11 7.47 14.30 4.22
CA PHE A 11 6.18 13.64 4.13
C PHE A 11 5.62 13.74 2.71
N LEU A 12 5.27 12.59 2.14
CA LEU A 12 4.63 12.51 0.82
C LEU A 12 3.34 11.69 0.96
N SER A 13 2.24 12.29 0.56
CA SER A 13 0.96 11.59 0.44
C SER A 13 0.48 11.62 -1.01
N ILE A 14 0.22 10.46 -1.56
CA ILE A 14 -0.27 10.30 -2.93
C ILE A 14 -1.66 9.67 -2.88
N TRP A 15 -2.61 10.33 -3.54
CA TRP A 15 -3.96 9.82 -3.74
C TRP A 15 -4.13 9.46 -5.20
N VAL A 16 -4.30 8.18 -5.47
CA VAL A 16 -4.54 7.68 -6.83
C VAL A 16 -6.03 7.69 -7.10
N HIS A 17 -6.42 8.41 -8.15
CA HIS A 17 -7.81 8.45 -8.61
C HIS A 17 -7.96 7.61 -9.87
N THR A 18 -9.11 6.96 -10.01
CA THR A 18 -9.46 6.29 -11.26
C THR A 18 -9.89 7.31 -12.31
N PHE A 19 -9.17 7.38 -13.40
CA PHE A 19 -9.63 8.07 -14.60
C PHE A 19 -10.18 7.03 -15.59
N PRO A 20 -11.32 7.29 -16.25
CA PRO A 20 -12.02 6.28 -17.06
C PRO A 20 -11.27 5.83 -18.32
N PHE A 21 -10.06 6.33 -18.58
CA PHE A 21 -9.36 6.12 -19.85
C PHE A 21 -7.90 5.66 -19.74
N HIS A 22 -7.44 5.23 -18.58
CA HIS A 22 -6.07 4.75 -18.45
C HIS A 22 -6.01 3.28 -18.03
N ASP A 23 -5.19 2.54 -18.79
CA ASP A 23 -4.75 1.19 -18.46
C ASP A 23 -4.21 1.11 -17.02
N ALA A 24 -4.30 -0.08 -16.46
CA ALA A 24 -3.99 -0.41 -15.07
C ALA A 24 -2.90 0.47 -14.44
N ASN A 25 -3.22 1.11 -13.31
CA ASN A 25 -2.24 1.90 -12.55
C ASN A 25 -1.04 1.03 -12.18
N ASP A 26 0.10 1.33 -12.75
CA ASP A 26 1.35 0.69 -12.36
C ASP A 26 1.96 1.42 -11.16
N TYR A 27 1.73 0.89 -9.96
CA TYR A 27 2.24 1.47 -8.73
C TYR A 27 3.78 1.52 -8.66
N MET A 28 4.49 0.70 -9.44
CA MET A 28 5.96 0.78 -9.52
C MET A 28 6.46 2.09 -10.12
N SER A 29 5.63 2.80 -10.88
CA SER A 29 5.97 4.15 -11.36
C SER A 29 6.19 5.16 -10.22
N LEU A 30 5.63 4.90 -9.03
CA LEU A 30 5.80 5.75 -7.84
C LEU A 30 7.23 5.72 -7.28
N VAL A 31 8.03 4.71 -7.61
CA VAL A 31 9.45 4.65 -7.20
C VAL A 31 10.22 5.89 -7.65
N SER A 32 9.92 6.42 -8.83
CA SER A 32 10.56 7.64 -9.33
C SER A 32 10.28 8.88 -8.46
N PHE A 33 9.08 8.95 -7.87
CA PHE A 33 8.75 10.03 -6.90
C PHE A 33 9.51 9.85 -5.59
N LEU A 34 9.62 8.61 -5.12
CA LEU A 34 10.40 8.32 -3.91
C LEU A 34 11.89 8.66 -4.11
N ASP A 35 12.45 8.37 -5.29
CA ASP A 35 13.83 8.72 -5.65
C ASP A 35 14.05 10.24 -5.72
N ALA A 36 13.03 10.99 -6.12
CA ALA A 36 13.07 12.45 -6.13
C ALA A 36 13.05 13.07 -4.72
N CYS A 37 12.75 12.28 -3.68
CA CYS A 37 12.56 12.71 -2.30
C CYS A 37 13.58 12.05 -1.34
N PRO A 38 14.88 12.37 -1.41
CA PRO A 38 15.92 11.67 -0.65
C PRO A 38 15.84 11.87 0.87
N SER A 39 15.10 12.87 1.33
CA SER A 39 14.86 13.15 2.76
C SER A 39 13.53 12.63 3.28
N LEU A 40 12.81 11.85 2.48
CA LEU A 40 11.47 11.37 2.83
C LEU A 40 11.54 10.43 4.04
N GLU A 41 10.75 10.75 5.04
CA GLU A 41 10.61 9.95 6.27
C GLU A 41 9.28 9.20 6.33
N THR A 42 8.22 9.77 5.74
CA THR A 42 6.88 9.17 5.73
C THR A 42 6.26 9.17 4.34
N PHE A 43 5.80 8.02 3.91
CA PHE A 43 5.07 7.83 2.65
C PHE A 43 3.67 7.29 2.92
N ALA A 44 2.66 8.00 2.45
CA ALA A 44 1.26 7.57 2.50
C ALA A 44 0.70 7.42 1.09
N LEU A 45 0.08 6.28 0.82
CA LEU A 45 -0.57 5.99 -0.46
C LEU A 45 -2.04 5.66 -0.21
N THR A 46 -2.92 6.33 -0.93
CA THR A 46 -4.34 5.98 -0.99
C THR A 46 -4.67 5.49 -2.38
N THR A 47 -5.12 4.25 -2.48
CA THR A 47 -5.56 3.65 -3.74
C THR A 47 -7.01 4.05 -4.05
N PRO A 48 -7.51 3.87 -5.29
CA PRO A 48 -8.90 4.15 -5.61
C PRO A 48 -9.87 3.29 -4.81
N MET A 49 -10.96 3.88 -4.34
CA MET A 49 -12.04 3.17 -3.63
C MET A 49 -12.79 2.15 -4.52
N GLU A 50 -12.83 2.41 -5.81
CA GLU A 50 -13.28 1.44 -6.80
C GLU A 50 -12.05 0.91 -7.49
N PRO A 51 -11.58 -0.30 -7.14
CA PRO A 51 -10.46 -0.88 -7.83
C PRO A 51 -10.84 -1.02 -9.30
N MET A 52 -10.06 -0.36 -10.15
CA MET A 52 -10.09 -0.65 -11.57
C MET A 52 -9.72 -2.13 -11.78
N GLU A 53 -10.06 -2.66 -12.91
CA GLU A 53 -9.49 -3.92 -13.35
C GLU A 53 -7.97 -3.79 -13.25
N HIS A 54 -7.38 -4.51 -12.31
CA HIS A 54 -5.95 -4.58 -12.10
C HIS A 54 -5.48 -6.01 -12.27
N GLU A 55 -4.26 -6.15 -12.70
CA GLU A 55 -3.60 -7.45 -12.73
C GLU A 55 -3.37 -7.91 -11.28
N SER A 56 -4.22 -8.83 -10.81
CA SER A 56 -4.08 -9.41 -9.48
C SER A 56 -2.88 -10.37 -9.43
N ILE A 57 -2.15 -10.31 -8.33
CA ILE A 57 -1.07 -11.27 -8.07
C ILE A 57 -1.60 -12.67 -7.77
N ILE A 58 -2.88 -12.78 -7.38
CA ILE A 58 -3.50 -14.07 -7.06
C ILE A 58 -3.61 -14.92 -8.34
N GLY A 59 -2.92 -16.07 -8.33
CA GLY A 59 -2.86 -16.95 -9.49
C GLY A 59 -1.84 -16.55 -10.58
N ASP A 60 -1.08 -15.47 -10.38
CA ASP A 60 0.01 -15.09 -11.25
C ASP A 60 1.31 -15.78 -10.81
N PRO A 61 1.86 -16.73 -11.61
CA PRO A 61 3.10 -17.44 -11.28
C PRO A 61 4.36 -16.61 -11.58
N SER A 62 4.22 -15.44 -12.20
CA SER A 62 5.38 -14.64 -12.62
C SER A 62 6.10 -14.02 -11.42
N HIS A 63 7.41 -13.81 -11.58
CA HIS A 63 8.22 -13.18 -10.54
C HIS A 63 7.87 -11.71 -10.36
N LEU A 64 8.03 -11.22 -9.13
CA LEU A 64 7.91 -9.80 -8.81
C LEU A 64 9.03 -9.03 -9.51
N ARG A 65 8.67 -7.90 -10.12
CA ARG A 65 9.65 -6.96 -10.68
C ARG A 65 10.50 -6.36 -9.57
N ARG A 66 11.75 -6.10 -9.86
CA ARG A 66 12.70 -5.42 -8.98
C ARG A 66 13.31 -4.22 -9.69
N MET A 67 13.52 -3.16 -8.95
CA MET A 67 14.22 -1.97 -9.43
C MET A 67 15.52 -1.80 -8.61
N PRO A 68 16.64 -2.41 -9.06
CA PRO A 68 17.91 -2.32 -8.33
C PRO A 68 18.46 -0.90 -8.38
N GLY A 69 19.23 -0.52 -7.36
CA GLY A 69 19.92 0.78 -7.30
C GLY A 69 19.08 1.92 -6.69
N HIS A 70 17.82 1.71 -6.38
CA HIS A 70 16.96 2.69 -5.72
C HIS A 70 16.93 2.43 -4.22
N ARG A 71 17.45 3.37 -3.42
CA ARG A 71 17.49 3.25 -1.96
C ARG A 71 16.78 4.44 -1.31
N HIS A 72 15.96 4.13 -0.30
CA HIS A 72 15.16 5.10 0.45
C HIS A 72 15.64 5.13 1.90
N GLY A 73 16.88 5.57 2.11
CA GLY A 73 17.62 5.41 3.37
C GLY A 73 17.05 6.17 4.58
N LYS A 74 16.16 7.16 4.36
CA LYS A 74 15.52 7.92 5.46
C LYS A 74 14.06 7.55 5.68
N LEU A 75 13.47 6.70 4.85
CA LEU A 75 12.08 6.32 4.96
C LEU A 75 11.87 5.44 6.19
N LYS A 76 11.04 5.91 7.11
CA LYS A 76 10.74 5.26 8.39
C LYS A 76 9.34 4.67 8.44
N SER A 77 8.40 5.27 7.72
CA SER A 77 7.00 4.87 7.78
C SER A 77 6.37 4.83 6.40
N MET A 78 5.68 3.72 6.11
CA MET A 78 4.81 3.58 4.95
C MET A 78 3.40 3.21 5.39
N LYS A 79 2.40 3.89 4.83
CA LYS A 79 1.00 3.58 5.04
C LYS A 79 0.28 3.48 3.70
N VAL A 80 -0.48 2.40 3.51
CA VAL A 80 -1.37 2.23 2.35
C VAL A 80 -2.80 2.11 2.83
N LEU A 81 -3.66 3.01 2.35
CA LEU A 81 -5.11 2.95 2.55
C LEU A 81 -5.76 2.36 1.30
N GLY A 82 -6.54 1.31 1.46
CA GLY A 82 -7.13 0.55 0.37
C GLY A 82 -6.17 -0.45 -0.26
N PHE A 83 -5.32 -1.09 0.54
CA PHE A 83 -4.41 -2.11 0.06
C PHE A 83 -5.20 -3.23 -0.64
N ASN A 84 -4.77 -3.59 -1.84
CA ASN A 84 -5.43 -4.59 -2.69
C ASN A 84 -4.43 -5.60 -3.26
N SER A 85 -4.93 -6.57 -4.01
CA SER A 85 -4.12 -7.65 -4.58
C SER A 85 -3.42 -7.30 -5.90
N ALA A 86 -3.40 -6.02 -6.31
CA ALA A 86 -2.71 -5.59 -7.51
C ALA A 86 -1.23 -5.96 -7.44
N LYS A 87 -0.73 -6.65 -8.48
CA LYS A 87 0.65 -7.11 -8.53
C LYS A 87 1.65 -5.96 -8.37
N SER A 88 1.44 -4.85 -9.06
CA SER A 88 2.32 -3.68 -8.98
C SER A 88 2.34 -3.03 -7.58
N LEU A 89 1.23 -3.11 -6.82
CA LEU A 89 1.18 -2.62 -5.44
C LEU A 89 1.99 -3.53 -4.49
N ILE A 90 1.91 -4.84 -4.70
CA ILE A 90 2.74 -5.81 -3.98
C ILE A 90 4.23 -5.58 -4.32
N GLU A 91 4.56 -5.40 -5.59
CA GLU A 91 5.91 -5.11 -6.05
C GLU A 91 6.48 -3.83 -5.42
N LEU A 92 5.70 -2.74 -5.40
CA LEU A 92 6.08 -1.48 -4.74
C LEU A 92 6.34 -1.69 -3.24
N THR A 93 5.45 -2.41 -2.56
CA THR A 93 5.57 -2.66 -1.12
C THR A 93 6.82 -3.48 -0.81
N VAL A 94 7.07 -4.54 -1.57
CA VAL A 94 8.27 -5.38 -1.44
C VAL A 94 9.54 -4.56 -1.76
N HIS A 95 9.50 -3.72 -2.80
CA HIS A 95 10.60 -2.81 -3.14
C HIS A 95 10.97 -1.91 -1.95
N ILE A 96 9.98 -1.32 -1.29
CA ILE A 96 10.22 -0.45 -0.13
C ILE A 96 10.79 -1.25 1.04
N ILE A 97 10.25 -2.43 1.35
CA ILE A 97 10.77 -3.30 2.40
C ILE A 97 12.25 -3.64 2.16
N GLU A 98 12.61 -3.95 0.93
CA GLU A 98 13.97 -4.36 0.58
C GLU A 98 14.96 -3.18 0.49
N ASN A 99 14.49 -1.95 0.25
CA ASN A 99 15.35 -0.79 -0.04
C ASN A 99 15.26 0.37 0.97
N ALA A 100 14.37 0.28 1.96
CA ALA A 100 14.24 1.28 3.03
C ALA A 100 14.84 0.74 4.34
N GLY A 101 16.16 0.82 4.47
CA GLY A 101 16.89 0.28 5.63
C GLY A 101 16.55 0.92 6.98
N SER A 102 15.90 2.09 6.98
CA SER A 102 15.44 2.79 8.19
C SER A 102 13.95 2.60 8.47
N LEU A 103 13.28 1.69 7.75
CA LEU A 103 11.85 1.46 7.94
C LEU A 103 11.56 0.95 9.36
N GLU A 104 10.64 1.59 10.04
CA GLU A 104 10.21 1.29 11.41
C GLU A 104 8.76 0.78 11.46
N SER A 105 7.91 1.24 10.53
CA SER A 105 6.50 0.88 10.48
C SER A 105 5.97 0.73 9.06
N LEU A 106 5.13 -0.29 8.86
CA LEU A 106 4.40 -0.57 7.64
C LEU A 106 2.95 -0.84 8.00
N SER A 107 2.04 0.00 7.53
CA SER A 107 0.59 -0.15 7.75
C SER A 107 -0.12 -0.41 6.43
N LEU A 108 -0.77 -1.56 6.32
CA LEU A 108 -1.52 -1.99 5.15
C LEU A 108 -2.99 -2.14 5.52
N ASP A 109 -3.81 -1.17 5.11
CA ASP A 109 -5.24 -1.15 5.38
C ASP A 109 -6.01 -1.67 4.17
N THR A 110 -6.63 -2.84 4.30
CA THR A 110 -7.44 -3.46 3.24
C THR A 110 -8.85 -2.88 3.15
N THR A 111 -9.15 -1.86 3.97
CA THR A 111 -10.45 -1.21 4.04
C THR A 111 -10.34 0.29 3.82
N TYR A 112 -11.47 0.97 3.68
CA TYR A 112 -11.58 2.42 3.59
C TYR A 112 -12.46 2.98 4.72
N TYR A 113 -12.38 2.40 5.91
CA TYR A 113 -13.20 2.87 7.00
C TYR A 113 -12.86 4.29 7.40
N ALA A 114 -13.85 5.16 7.36
CA ALA A 114 -13.76 6.48 7.96
C ALA A 114 -13.80 6.37 9.49
N VAL A 115 -14.62 5.44 10.01
CA VAL A 115 -14.77 5.17 11.45
C VAL A 115 -14.77 3.66 11.67
N ARG A 116 -13.98 3.21 12.65
CA ARG A 116 -13.99 1.82 13.15
C ARG A 116 -14.70 1.76 14.50
N CYS A 117 -15.46 0.70 14.74
CA CYS A 117 -16.10 0.50 16.05
C CYS A 117 -15.08 0.36 17.19
N SER A 118 -13.84 -0.06 16.87
CA SER A 118 -12.72 -0.10 17.82
C SER A 118 -12.20 1.27 18.24
N ASP A 119 -12.52 2.33 17.49
CA ASP A 119 -12.01 3.69 17.77
C ASP A 119 -12.79 4.37 18.92
N GLY A 120 -13.87 3.76 19.37
CA GLY A 120 -14.72 4.29 20.46
C GLY A 120 -15.59 5.50 20.10
N ILE A 121 -15.62 5.88 18.81
CA ILE A 121 -16.43 7.00 18.28
C ILE A 121 -17.84 6.53 17.97
N SER A 122 -18.00 5.30 17.50
CA SER A 122 -19.26 4.68 17.14
C SER A 122 -19.26 3.19 17.50
N ASP A 123 -20.44 2.65 17.82
CA ASP A 123 -20.59 1.21 18.08
C ASP A 123 -20.47 0.34 16.82
N THR A 124 -20.53 0.97 15.64
CA THR A 124 -20.43 0.30 14.35
C THR A 124 -19.40 0.94 13.46
N CYS A 125 -18.76 0.12 12.60
CA CYS A 125 -17.87 0.62 11.55
C CYS A 125 -18.67 1.36 10.48
N SER A 126 -18.01 2.28 9.77
CA SER A 126 -18.54 2.82 8.52
C SER A 126 -18.88 1.70 7.54
N SER A 127 -19.89 1.92 6.70
CA SER A 127 -20.26 0.97 5.65
C SER A 127 -19.09 0.71 4.71
N MET A 128 -18.95 -0.53 4.28
CA MET A 128 -17.93 -0.95 3.31
C MET A 128 -18.59 -1.30 1.99
N ARG A 129 -18.01 -0.81 0.89
CA ARG A 129 -18.49 -1.15 -0.45
C ARG A 129 -18.29 -2.63 -0.74
N GLU A 130 -19.18 -3.24 -1.49
CA GLU A 130 -19.14 -4.66 -1.83
C GLU A 130 -17.79 -5.06 -2.50
N ARG A 131 -17.33 -4.26 -3.46
CA ARG A 131 -16.04 -4.52 -4.13
C ARG A 131 -14.87 -4.54 -3.15
N THR A 132 -14.82 -3.61 -2.20
CA THR A 132 -13.80 -3.59 -1.14
C THR A 132 -13.91 -4.85 -0.28
N ARG A 133 -15.13 -5.26 0.07
CA ARG A 133 -15.37 -6.47 0.85
C ARG A 133 -14.92 -7.74 0.12
N MET A 134 -15.11 -7.81 -1.19
CA MET A 134 -14.66 -8.93 -2.01
C MET A 134 -13.14 -8.94 -2.22
N GLU A 135 -12.52 -7.77 -2.32
CA GLU A 135 -11.08 -7.64 -2.55
C GLU A 135 -10.25 -7.85 -1.27
N ALA A 136 -10.78 -7.50 -0.10
CA ALA A 136 -10.04 -7.58 1.16
C ALA A 136 -9.47 -8.99 1.46
N PRO A 137 -10.19 -10.11 1.28
CA PRO A 137 -9.62 -11.44 1.48
C PRO A 137 -8.46 -11.74 0.51
N ARG A 138 -8.54 -11.27 -0.73
CA ARG A 138 -7.49 -11.42 -1.74
C ARG A 138 -6.25 -10.62 -1.36
N ALA A 139 -6.45 -9.39 -0.90
CA ALA A 139 -5.38 -8.53 -0.39
C ALA A 139 -4.68 -9.18 0.82
N LEU A 140 -5.42 -9.72 1.76
CA LEU A 140 -4.88 -10.42 2.93
C LEU A 140 -4.05 -11.66 2.52
N LEU A 141 -4.56 -12.45 1.58
CA LEU A 141 -3.81 -13.60 1.04
C LEU A 141 -2.50 -13.15 0.37
N ALA A 142 -2.54 -12.06 -0.41
CA ALA A 142 -1.35 -11.50 -1.04
C ALA A 142 -0.32 -11.01 -0.02
N ILE A 143 -0.77 -10.35 1.06
CA ILE A 143 0.09 -9.91 2.17
C ILE A 143 0.77 -11.12 2.83
N GLN A 144 0.01 -12.13 3.18
CA GLN A 144 0.54 -13.35 3.81
C GLN A 144 1.57 -14.06 2.92
N THR A 145 1.27 -14.16 1.63
CA THR A 145 2.10 -14.93 0.68
C THR A 145 3.38 -14.18 0.30
N HIS A 146 3.30 -12.86 0.06
CA HIS A 146 4.37 -12.11 -0.60
C HIS A 146 5.06 -11.06 0.26
N ILE A 147 4.42 -10.60 1.34
CA ILE A 147 4.92 -9.45 2.14
C ILE A 147 5.36 -9.91 3.53
N GLN A 148 4.50 -10.60 4.27
CA GLN A 148 4.70 -10.89 5.69
C GLN A 148 6.05 -11.53 6.00
N GLY A 149 6.49 -12.49 5.19
CA GLY A 149 7.77 -13.17 5.34
C GLY A 149 9.00 -12.34 4.98
N LYS A 150 8.81 -11.16 4.37
CA LYS A 150 9.90 -10.25 3.95
C LYS A 150 10.08 -9.07 4.91
N VAL A 151 9.11 -8.82 5.78
CA VAL A 151 9.18 -7.70 6.74
C VAL A 151 10.20 -8.04 7.83
N PRO A 152 11.25 -7.22 8.02
CA PRO A 152 12.19 -7.41 9.12
C PRO A 152 11.53 -7.38 10.47
N SER A 153 12.05 -8.13 11.45
CA SER A 153 11.53 -8.17 12.83
C SER A 153 11.58 -6.81 13.55
N THR A 154 12.41 -5.90 13.07
CA THR A 154 12.53 -4.52 13.58
C THR A 154 11.43 -3.59 13.07
N VAL A 155 10.67 -4.00 12.06
CA VAL A 155 9.59 -3.23 11.45
C VAL A 155 8.25 -3.66 12.02
N LYS A 156 7.49 -2.71 12.56
CA LYS A 156 6.12 -2.96 12.99
C LYS A 156 5.21 -3.08 11.77
N LEU A 157 4.65 -4.27 11.55
CA LEU A 157 3.65 -4.52 10.51
C LEU A 157 2.26 -4.47 11.12
N ASP A 158 1.46 -3.50 10.67
CA ASP A 158 0.03 -3.40 10.99
C ASP A 158 -0.79 -3.73 9.75
N VAL A 159 -1.54 -4.83 9.79
CA VAL A 159 -2.47 -5.22 8.74
C VAL A 159 -3.89 -5.01 9.26
N LEU A 160 -4.63 -4.11 8.60
CA LEU A 160 -5.99 -3.76 8.99
C LEU A 160 -6.99 -4.52 8.11
N GLU A 161 -7.78 -5.36 8.76
CA GLU A 161 -8.78 -6.23 8.13
C GLU A 161 -10.18 -5.67 8.27
N PRO A 162 -11.15 -6.13 7.46
CA PRO A 162 -12.57 -5.89 7.71
C PRO A 162 -12.95 -6.36 9.11
N CYS A 163 -13.76 -5.56 9.78
CA CYS A 163 -14.24 -5.89 11.13
C CYS A 163 -15.17 -7.12 11.07
N SER A 164 -14.83 -8.19 11.75
CA SER A 164 -15.60 -9.42 11.79
C SER A 164 -16.99 -9.26 12.46
N ARG A 165 -17.12 -8.27 13.36
CA ARG A 165 -18.40 -7.97 14.04
C ARG A 165 -19.36 -7.19 13.14
N CYS A 166 -18.86 -6.18 12.41
CA CYS A 166 -19.68 -5.28 11.60
C CYS A 166 -19.85 -5.77 10.16
N HIS A 167 -18.89 -6.53 9.66
CA HIS A 167 -18.79 -7.01 8.28
C HIS A 167 -18.48 -8.51 8.22
N ALA A 168 -19.16 -9.29 9.04
CA ALA A 168 -19.13 -10.75 8.93
C ALA A 168 -19.61 -11.17 7.53
N SER A 169 -18.85 -12.01 6.85
CA SER A 169 -19.19 -12.64 5.57
C SER A 169 -20.22 -13.76 5.75
#